data_40051cd2b12ea1d011c634f64eddbddc
#
_entry.id   40051cd2b12ea1d011c634f64eddbddc
#
_cell.length_a   1.000
_cell.length_b   1.000
_cell.length_c   1.000
_cell.angle_alpha   90.00
_cell.angle_beta   90.00
_cell.angle_gamma   90.00
#
_symmetry.space_group_name_H-M   'P 1'
#
loop_
_entity.id
_entity.type
_entity.pdbx_description
1 polymer ?
#
loop_
_entity_poly.entity_id
_entity_poly.type
_entity_poly.pdbx_seq_one_letter_code
_entity_poly.pdbx_strand_id
1 'polypeptide(L)' 'MALIQPMVLAFRTSTYARNIFLYGTNRLTARDGFVGVPAEYYVPVQQYAKNNFLQSDIDNALAATWINDQEYAEIMAL' A
#
# COMPACT_ATOMS: atom_id res chain seq x y z
N MET A 1 -1.65 18.22 -28.33
CA MET A 1 -2.09 18.32 -26.93
C MET A 1 -1.53 17.16 -26.13
N ALA A 2 -1.00 17.45 -25.01
CA ALA A 2 -0.46 16.39 -24.15
C ALA A 2 -1.60 15.70 -23.42
N LEU A 3 -1.56 14.39 -23.39
CA LEU A 3 -2.44 13.60 -22.55
C LEU A 3 -1.93 13.68 -21.12
N ILE A 4 -2.79 14.08 -20.22
CA ILE A 4 -2.44 14.05 -18.80
C ILE A 4 -2.83 12.67 -18.29
N GLN A 5 -1.83 11.89 -17.94
CA GLN A 5 -2.05 10.60 -17.33
C GLN A 5 -1.81 10.69 -15.84
N PRO A 6 -2.55 9.92 -15.04
CA PRO A 6 -2.23 9.82 -13.62
C PRO A 6 -0.78 9.41 -13.48
N MET A 7 -0.02 10.20 -12.74
CA MET A 7 1.39 9.93 -12.56
C MET A 7 1.59 9.32 -11.18
N VAL A 8 2.15 8.11 -11.16
CA VAL A 8 2.53 7.47 -9.92
C VAL A 8 3.91 8.00 -9.54
N LEU A 9 3.97 8.75 -8.46
CA LEU A 9 5.20 9.36 -7.99
C LEU A 9 5.88 8.43 -6.98
N ALA A 10 7.17 8.20 -7.17
CA ALA A 10 7.92 7.28 -6.31
C ALA A 10 7.87 7.69 -4.83
N PHE A 11 8.00 8.98 -4.55
CA PHE A 11 7.98 9.44 -3.15
C PHE A 11 6.59 9.29 -2.52
N ARG A 12 5.52 9.43 -3.29
CA ARG A 12 4.16 9.18 -2.79
C ARG A 12 3.93 7.70 -2.56
N THR A 13 4.40 6.87 -3.46
CA THR A 13 4.31 5.41 -3.31
C THR A 13 4.98 4.97 -2.01
N SER A 14 6.20 5.45 -1.75
CA SER A 14 6.92 5.09 -0.53
C SER A 14 6.25 5.66 0.72
N THR A 15 5.70 6.87 0.64
CA THR A 15 4.99 7.48 1.77
C THR A 15 3.71 6.70 2.10
N TYR A 16 2.92 6.38 1.10
CA TYR A 16 1.72 5.56 1.31
C TYR A 16 2.08 4.20 1.90
N ALA A 17 3.13 3.56 1.36
CA ALA A 17 3.54 2.25 1.85
C ALA A 17 3.96 2.30 3.32
N ARG A 18 4.77 3.28 3.70
CA ARG A 18 5.17 3.43 5.10
C ARG A 18 3.98 3.70 6.02
N ASN A 19 3.06 4.57 5.58
CA ASN A 19 1.88 4.89 6.39
C ASN A 19 1.00 3.67 6.61
N ILE A 20 0.88 2.79 5.62
CA ILE A 20 0.05 1.59 5.72
C ILE A 20 0.75 0.47 6.50
N PHE A 21 2.01 0.18 6.14
CA PHE A 21 2.68 -1.04 6.60
C PHE A 21 3.51 -0.85 7.85
N LEU A 22 3.97 0.37 8.12
CA LEU A 22 4.83 0.63 9.27
C LEU A 22 4.14 1.40 10.38
N TYR A 23 3.27 2.34 10.02
CA TYR A 23 2.67 3.25 10.99
C TYR A 23 1.18 3.02 11.23
N GLY A 24 0.49 2.37 10.28
CA GLY A 24 -0.94 2.11 10.40
C GLY A 24 -1.80 3.36 10.29
N THR A 25 -1.30 4.43 9.67
CA THR A 25 -1.99 5.70 9.55
C THR A 25 -2.76 5.87 8.25
N ASN A 26 -2.80 4.83 7.43
CA ASN A 26 -3.61 4.79 6.22
C ASN A 26 -3.96 3.33 5.90
N ARG A 27 -4.73 3.13 4.82
CA ARG A 27 -5.15 1.80 4.36
C ARG A 27 -5.02 1.75 2.84
N LEU A 28 -4.90 0.55 2.29
CA LEU A 28 -4.91 0.37 0.83
C LEU A 28 -6.29 0.66 0.27
N THR A 29 -7.33 0.22 0.95
CA THR A 29 -8.72 0.47 0.58
C THR A 29 -9.43 1.19 1.71
N ALA A 30 -10.48 1.94 1.37
CA ALA A 30 -11.20 2.74 2.35
C ALA A 30 -11.81 1.83 3.42
N ARG A 31 -11.40 2.01 4.66
CA ARG A 31 -11.98 1.37 5.84
C ARG A 31 -11.36 1.99 7.10
N ASP A 32 -11.94 1.66 8.25
CA ASP A 32 -11.44 2.11 9.56
C ASP A 32 -11.34 3.63 9.68
N GLY A 33 -12.17 4.37 8.92
CA GLY A 33 -12.13 5.82 8.91
C GLY A 33 -11.09 6.43 7.98
N PHE A 34 -10.32 5.61 7.27
CA PHE A 34 -9.33 6.08 6.31
C PHE A 34 -9.89 5.99 4.90
N VAL A 35 -9.52 6.95 4.03
CA VAL A 35 -10.02 6.98 2.65
C VAL A 35 -9.30 6.00 1.72
N GLY A 36 -8.16 5.47 2.15
CA GLY A 36 -7.36 4.60 1.31
C GLY A 36 -6.46 5.38 0.35
N VAL A 37 -5.67 4.66 -0.42
CA VAL A 37 -4.82 5.27 -1.44
C VAL A 37 -5.63 5.47 -2.73
N PRO A 38 -5.24 6.45 -3.57
CA PRO A 38 -5.83 6.56 -4.91
C PRO A 38 -5.65 5.25 -5.69
N ALA A 39 -6.61 4.95 -6.56
CA ALA A 39 -6.64 3.66 -7.27
C ALA A 39 -5.33 3.37 -8.03
N GLU A 40 -4.72 4.39 -8.63
CA GLU A 40 -3.47 4.23 -9.38
C GLU A 40 -2.28 3.87 -8.50
N TYR A 41 -2.40 4.03 -7.19
CA TYR A 41 -1.34 3.67 -6.23
C TYR A 41 -1.54 2.30 -5.60
N TYR A 42 -2.67 1.64 -5.84
CA TYR A 42 -2.98 0.37 -5.18
C TYR A 42 -1.90 -0.69 -5.43
N VAL A 43 -1.60 -0.96 -6.69
CA VAL A 43 -0.59 -1.96 -7.06
C VAL A 43 0.83 -1.45 -6.79
N PRO A 44 1.21 -0.22 -7.18
CA PRO A 44 2.56 0.28 -6.90
C PRO A 44 2.92 0.26 -5.42
N VAL A 45 1.99 0.56 -4.52
CA VAL A 45 2.23 0.51 -3.08
C VAL A 45 2.49 -0.91 -2.61
N GLN A 46 1.72 -1.88 -3.12
CA GLN A 46 1.94 -3.29 -2.80
C GLN A 46 3.31 -3.77 -3.30
N GLN A 47 3.68 -3.39 -4.52
CA GLN A 47 4.99 -3.74 -5.09
C GLN A 47 6.13 -3.12 -4.28
N TYR A 48 5.98 -1.87 -3.86
CA TYR A 48 6.97 -1.21 -3.03
C TYR A 48 7.16 -1.97 -1.71
N ALA A 49 6.07 -2.33 -1.06
CA ALA A 49 6.14 -3.08 0.19
C ALA A 49 6.84 -4.42 0.00
N LYS A 50 6.46 -5.16 -1.05
CA LYS A 50 7.06 -6.46 -1.35
C LYS A 50 8.56 -6.34 -1.57
N ASN A 51 9.02 -5.29 -2.25
CA ASN A 51 10.41 -5.14 -2.65
C ASN A 51 11.29 -4.47 -1.60
N ASN A 52 10.72 -3.70 -0.69
CA ASN A 52 11.50 -2.83 0.20
C ASN A 52 11.33 -3.12 1.69
N PHE A 53 10.22 -3.73 2.10
CA PHE A 53 9.98 -4.03 3.50
C PHE A 53 10.33 -5.48 3.80
N LEU A 54 10.60 -5.76 5.08
CA LEU A 54 10.83 -7.13 5.53
C LEU A 54 9.51 -7.89 5.52
N GLN A 55 9.59 -9.21 5.34
CA GLN A 55 8.42 -10.06 5.46
C GLN A 55 7.72 -9.86 6.81
N SER A 56 8.50 -9.68 7.87
CA SER A 56 7.96 -9.43 9.20
C SER A 56 7.15 -8.14 9.28
N ASP A 57 7.52 -7.10 8.51
CA ASP A 57 6.76 -5.86 8.47
C ASP A 57 5.39 -6.08 7.83
N ILE A 58 5.34 -6.85 6.75
CA ILE A 58 4.09 -7.17 6.05
C ILE A 58 3.21 -8.05 6.93
N ASP A 59 3.79 -9.07 7.56
CA ASP A 59 3.07 -9.95 8.48
C ASP A 59 2.50 -9.16 9.67
N ASN A 60 3.28 -8.22 10.17
CA ASN A 60 2.87 -7.37 11.29
C ASN A 60 1.68 -6.47 10.90
N ALA A 61 1.70 -5.93 9.68
CA ALA A 61 0.59 -5.13 9.18
C ALA A 61 -0.69 -5.95 9.08
N LEU A 62 -0.59 -7.23 8.67
CA LEU A 62 -1.73 -8.14 8.65
C LEU A 62 -2.23 -8.41 10.08
N ALA A 63 -1.34 -8.74 10.99
CA ALA A 63 -1.69 -9.00 12.38
C ALA A 63 -2.35 -7.79 13.04
N ALA A 64 -1.90 -6.59 12.71
CA ALA A 64 -2.44 -5.34 13.23
C ALA A 64 -3.74 -4.92 12.52
N THR A 65 -4.17 -5.66 11.51
CA THR A 65 -5.35 -5.37 10.67
C THR A 65 -5.22 -4.11 9.81
N TRP A 66 -4.00 -3.65 9.58
CA TRP A 66 -3.75 -2.53 8.67
C TRP A 66 -3.93 -2.95 7.21
N ILE A 67 -3.73 -4.23 6.91
CA ILE A 67 -4.09 -4.85 5.63
C ILE A 67 -4.97 -6.06 5.92
N ASN A 68 -5.77 -6.47 4.93
CA ASN A 68 -6.63 -7.65 5.07
C ASN A 68 -6.02 -8.86 4.38
N ASP A 69 -6.69 -10.02 4.52
CA ASP A 69 -6.20 -11.28 3.97
C ASP A 69 -6.06 -11.24 2.44
N GLN A 70 -6.98 -10.56 1.75
CA GLN A 70 -6.91 -10.43 0.30
C GLN A 70 -5.71 -9.58 -0.11
N GLU A 71 -5.50 -8.46 0.56
CA GLU A 71 -4.36 -7.57 0.28
C GLU A 71 -3.04 -8.31 0.53
N TYR A 72 -2.98 -9.06 1.62
CA TYR A 72 -1.80 -9.87 1.94
C TYR A 72 -1.53 -10.90 0.83
N ALA A 73 -2.56 -11.62 0.40
CA ALA A 73 -2.43 -12.62 -0.66
C ALA A 73 -1.96 -11.99 -1.96
N GLU A 74 -2.46 -10.81 -2.30
CA GLU A 74 -2.05 -10.09 -3.51
C GLU A 74 -0.57 -9.71 -3.45
N ILE A 75 -0.12 -9.22 -2.30
CA ILE A 75 1.29 -8.86 -2.10
C ILE A 75 2.18 -10.09 -2.22
N MET A 76 1.80 -11.19 -1.60
CA MET A 76 2.60 -12.41 -1.64
C MET A 76 2.64 -13.03 -3.05
N ALA A 77 1.66 -12.72 -3.89
CA ALA A 77 1.61 -13.21 -5.27
C ALA A 77 2.44 -12.36 -6.25
N LEU A 78 2.98 -11.25 -5.81
CA LEU A 78 3.77 -10.37 -6.68
C LEU A 78 5.15 -10.93 -7.01
#